data_bffd827151f385dbc1ab790f466b0856
#
_entry.id   bffd827151f385dbc1ab790f466b0856
#
_cell.length_a   1.000
_cell.length_b   1.000
_cell.length_c   1.000
_cell.angle_alpha   90.00
_cell.angle_beta   90.00
_cell.angle_gamma   90.00
#
_symmetry.space_group_name_H-M   'P 1'
#
loop_
_entity.id
_entity.type
_entity.pdbx_description
1 polymer ?
#
loop_
_entity_poly.entity_id
_entity_poly.type
_entity_poly.pdbx_seq_one_letter_code
_entity_poly.pdbx_strand_id
1 'polypeptide(L)'
;MSDWKIRFGTAGTSDSFAAQGYKSSLDVPEYTAKMGLNAFEYQCGRGVRLGLDKAAKMAAVAGPKDIMFSVHAPYYISMSSLEEEKRLNSIQYLLQSAAVCKALGGRRIIFHSGSCGKQSREAALEKALDTMRRAVEALDEAGFADMTLCPETMGKIGQLGTLDEVLALCSVDKRIMPCIDFGHLNARTLGGIRSKEDYAAILDRMAEKLGDQRAERFHVHFSRIEYSAGGEKRHWTFAETQFGPEPQPLMELLAERKLQPVIICESAGTQAEDAGTMQQMYHAACKT
;
A
#
# COMPACT_ATOMS: atom_id res chain seq x y z
N MET A 1 16.24 -20.73 0.44
CA MET A 1 14.86 -20.29 0.14
C MET A 1 14.57 -19.13 1.07
N SER A 2 14.06 -18.00 0.59
CA SER A 2 13.80 -16.85 1.47
C SER A 2 12.64 -17.21 2.42
N ASP A 3 12.79 -16.95 3.73
CA ASP A 3 11.73 -17.11 4.75
C ASP A 3 10.61 -16.07 4.60
N TRP A 4 10.25 -15.75 3.34
CA TRP A 4 9.17 -14.82 3.07
C TRP A 4 7.83 -15.43 3.49
N LYS A 5 7.04 -14.66 4.22
CA LYS A 5 5.71 -15.04 4.69
C LYS A 5 4.75 -13.86 4.51
N ILE A 6 3.47 -14.16 4.51
CA ILE A 6 2.42 -13.14 4.58
C ILE A 6 2.59 -12.27 5.83
N ARG A 7 2.30 -10.98 5.71
CA ARG A 7 2.41 -10.03 6.81
C ARG A 7 1.14 -9.21 6.95
N PHE A 8 0.82 -8.89 8.20
CA PHE A 8 -0.33 -8.05 8.55
C PHE A 8 0.13 -6.86 9.37
N GLY A 9 -0.36 -5.68 9.02
CA GLY A 9 0.06 -4.43 9.65
C GLY A 9 -0.92 -3.29 9.43
N THR A 10 -0.48 -2.09 9.79
CA THR A 10 -1.31 -0.88 9.83
C THR A 10 -0.70 0.27 9.06
N ALA A 11 -1.53 1.09 8.44
CA ALA A 11 -1.17 2.40 7.91
C ALA A 11 -1.22 3.44 9.05
N GLY A 12 -0.06 3.73 9.62
CA GLY A 12 0.01 4.55 10.83
C GLY A 12 -0.51 3.82 12.09
N THR A 13 -0.81 4.59 13.13
CA THR A 13 -1.25 4.05 14.43
C THR A 13 -2.76 4.16 14.60
N SER A 14 -3.37 3.13 15.23
CA SER A 14 -4.77 3.15 15.66
C SER A 14 -4.99 4.07 16.85
N ASP A 15 -6.24 4.39 17.16
CA ASP A 15 -6.64 5.12 18.37
C ASP A 15 -6.20 4.39 19.64
N SER A 16 -6.17 3.06 19.62
CA SER A 16 -5.70 2.22 20.73
C SER A 16 -4.21 2.41 21.06
N PHE A 17 -3.39 2.94 20.12
CA PHE A 17 -1.99 3.28 20.41
C PHE A 17 -1.91 4.30 21.56
N ALA A 18 -2.59 5.43 21.43
CA ALA A 18 -2.64 6.46 22.47
C ALA A 18 -3.40 5.99 23.71
N ALA A 19 -4.50 5.25 23.54
CA ALA A 19 -5.29 4.71 24.66
C ALA A 19 -4.49 3.70 25.51
N GLN A 20 -3.52 3.00 24.93
CA GLN A 20 -2.60 2.11 25.65
C GLN A 20 -1.37 2.82 26.24
N GLY A 21 -1.31 4.15 26.16
CA GLY A 21 -0.26 4.96 26.77
C GLY A 21 0.98 5.20 25.89
N TYR A 22 1.01 4.71 24.66
CA TYR A 22 2.09 4.98 23.71
C TYR A 22 2.02 6.42 23.20
N LYS A 23 3.16 7.08 23.00
CA LYS A 23 3.20 8.50 22.63
C LYS A 23 4.17 8.84 21.50
N SER A 24 5.18 8.02 21.31
CA SER A 24 6.27 8.27 20.37
C SER A 24 6.25 7.29 19.21
N SER A 25 6.65 7.72 18.02
CA SER A 25 6.88 6.77 16.92
C SER A 25 7.95 5.72 17.24
N LEU A 26 8.81 5.95 18.25
CA LEU A 26 9.74 4.92 18.76
C LEU A 26 9.01 3.75 19.45
N ASP A 27 7.78 3.97 19.90
CA ASP A 27 6.96 2.95 20.56
C ASP A 27 6.21 2.06 19.56
N VAL A 28 6.19 2.46 18.27
CA VAL A 28 5.46 1.74 17.21
C VAL A 28 5.84 0.27 17.12
N PRO A 29 7.13 -0.14 17.15
CA PRO A 29 7.46 -1.56 17.06
C PRO A 29 6.94 -2.37 18.24
N GLU A 30 6.96 -1.80 19.46
CA GLU A 30 6.41 -2.47 20.65
C GLU A 30 4.89 -2.64 20.56
N TYR A 31 4.21 -1.56 20.15
CA TYR A 31 2.76 -1.60 19.95
C TYR A 31 2.37 -2.61 18.85
N THR A 32 3.04 -2.58 17.70
CA THR A 32 2.78 -3.51 16.58
C THR A 32 2.92 -4.98 17.03
N ALA A 33 4.01 -5.29 17.74
CA ALA A 33 4.23 -6.63 18.29
C ALA A 33 3.16 -7.02 19.33
N LYS A 34 2.78 -6.09 20.22
CA LYS A 34 1.74 -6.32 21.22
C LYS A 34 0.38 -6.62 20.61
N MET A 35 0.07 -5.98 19.45
CA MET A 35 -1.15 -6.27 18.69
C MET A 35 -1.06 -7.58 17.88
N GLY A 36 0.05 -8.32 17.96
CA GLY A 36 0.26 -9.58 17.24
C GLY A 36 0.54 -9.38 15.74
N LEU A 37 0.85 -8.14 15.31
CA LEU A 37 1.11 -7.77 13.93
C LEU A 37 2.61 -7.77 13.61
N ASN A 38 2.96 -7.89 12.34
CA ASN A 38 4.34 -8.00 11.87
C ASN A 38 4.67 -7.11 10.67
N ALA A 39 3.85 -6.10 10.40
CA ALA A 39 4.13 -5.03 9.44
C ALA A 39 3.63 -3.68 9.98
N PHE A 40 4.26 -2.62 9.53
CA PHE A 40 3.82 -1.25 9.79
C PHE A 40 4.20 -0.35 8.62
N GLU A 41 3.26 0.43 8.14
CA GLU A 41 3.47 1.41 7.10
C GLU A 41 3.55 2.81 7.67
N TYR A 42 4.73 3.44 7.51
CA TYR A 42 4.93 4.80 7.95
C TYR A 42 4.30 5.78 6.97
N GLN A 43 3.37 6.60 7.45
CA GLN A 43 2.63 7.57 6.63
C GLN A 43 3.36 8.90 6.55
N CYS A 44 3.86 9.28 5.36
CA CYS A 44 4.49 10.58 5.13
C CYS A 44 3.50 11.72 4.90
N GLY A 45 2.24 11.44 4.61
CA GLY A 45 1.14 12.40 4.51
C GLY A 45 1.51 13.71 3.80
N ARG A 46 1.74 14.77 4.58
CA ARG A 46 2.10 16.12 4.09
C ARG A 46 3.61 16.36 3.99
N GLY A 47 4.40 15.35 3.71
CA GLY A 47 5.84 15.44 3.51
C GLY A 47 6.63 14.48 4.39
N VAL A 48 7.87 14.20 3.98
CA VAL A 48 8.76 13.27 4.67
C VAL A 48 9.41 14.00 5.85
N ARG A 49 8.90 13.77 7.06
CA ARG A 49 9.32 14.47 8.28
C ARG A 49 10.09 13.60 9.28
N LEU A 50 10.13 12.28 9.08
CA LEU A 50 10.86 11.37 9.94
C LEU A 50 12.36 11.53 9.71
N GLY A 51 13.11 11.94 10.75
CA GLY A 51 14.56 12.03 10.68
C GLY A 51 15.18 10.63 10.60
N LEU A 52 16.28 10.50 9.83
CA LEU A 52 16.95 9.21 9.57
C LEU A 52 17.43 8.53 10.85
N ASP A 53 17.96 9.26 11.82
CA ASP A 53 18.39 8.72 13.12
C ASP A 53 17.22 8.11 13.90
N LYS A 54 16.05 8.75 13.86
CA LYS A 54 14.84 8.24 14.50
C LYS A 54 14.33 7.00 13.80
N ALA A 55 14.36 7.01 12.46
CA ALA A 55 13.99 5.85 11.65
C ALA A 55 14.92 4.66 11.96
N ALA A 56 16.23 4.86 12.04
CA ALA A 56 17.18 3.81 12.39
C ALA A 56 16.95 3.24 13.80
N LYS A 57 16.58 4.08 14.77
CA LYS A 57 16.20 3.63 16.12
C LYS A 57 14.94 2.77 16.10
N MET A 58 13.93 3.14 15.29
CA MET A 58 12.73 2.32 15.11
C MET A 58 13.08 0.96 14.49
N ALA A 59 13.93 0.95 13.46
CA ALA A 59 14.41 -0.28 12.81
C ALA A 59 15.12 -1.22 13.79
N ALA A 60 15.98 -0.67 14.66
CA ALA A 60 16.72 -1.45 15.66
C ALA A 60 15.79 -2.17 16.65
N VAL A 61 14.64 -1.58 17.00
CA VAL A 61 13.63 -2.21 17.86
C VAL A 61 12.75 -3.19 17.09
N ALA A 62 12.46 -2.91 15.84
CA ALA A 62 11.58 -3.71 14.99
C ALA A 62 12.22 -5.02 14.51
N GLY A 63 13.54 -5.00 14.20
CA GLY A 63 14.27 -6.16 13.66
C GLY A 63 14.13 -7.43 14.50
N PRO A 64 14.44 -7.41 15.81
CA PRO A 64 14.29 -8.58 16.68
C PRO A 64 12.86 -9.08 16.82
N LYS A 65 11.86 -8.26 16.48
CA LYS A 65 10.42 -8.59 16.53
C LYS A 65 9.86 -9.04 15.18
N ASP A 66 10.72 -9.15 14.16
CA ASP A 66 10.34 -9.49 12.78
C ASP A 66 9.24 -8.57 12.21
N ILE A 67 9.30 -7.27 12.52
CA ILE A 67 8.38 -6.27 11.99
C ILE A 67 8.98 -5.65 10.73
N MET A 68 8.25 -5.76 9.62
CA MET A 68 8.60 -5.14 8.35
C MET A 68 8.03 -3.73 8.28
N PHE A 69 8.87 -2.76 7.91
CA PHE A 69 8.42 -1.42 7.56
C PHE A 69 8.22 -1.26 6.06
N SER A 70 7.17 -0.52 5.70
CA SER A 70 6.99 0.15 4.42
C SER A 70 6.77 1.66 4.66
N VAL A 71 6.83 2.43 3.60
CA VAL A 71 6.62 3.89 3.67
C VAL A 71 5.57 4.28 2.63
N HIS A 72 4.51 4.94 3.07
CA HIS A 72 3.61 5.64 2.16
C HIS A 72 4.15 7.04 1.89
N ALA A 73 4.48 7.31 0.65
CA ALA A 73 5.03 8.60 0.23
C ALA A 73 3.97 9.72 0.32
N PRO A 74 4.39 11.00 0.32
CA PRO A 74 3.45 12.12 0.42
C PRO A 74 2.41 12.12 -0.70
N TYR A 75 1.17 12.47 -0.38
CA TYR A 75 0.07 12.53 -1.35
C TYR A 75 0.18 13.67 -2.37
N TYR A 76 1.24 14.47 -2.31
CA TYR A 76 1.58 15.49 -3.32
C TYR A 76 2.14 14.90 -4.62
N ILE A 77 2.48 13.62 -4.66
CA ILE A 77 2.98 12.95 -5.85
C ILE A 77 1.94 13.02 -6.96
N SER A 78 2.36 13.48 -8.13
CA SER A 78 1.54 13.62 -9.33
C SER A 78 2.36 13.31 -10.58
N MET A 79 2.57 12.02 -10.83
CA MET A 79 3.38 11.54 -11.96
C MET A 79 2.76 11.88 -13.31
N SER A 80 1.44 12.06 -13.36
CA SER A 80 0.68 12.39 -14.56
C SER A 80 0.51 13.89 -14.84
N SER A 81 1.09 14.77 -14.00
CA SER A 81 0.91 16.22 -14.13
C SER A 81 1.34 16.74 -15.51
N LEU A 82 0.57 17.70 -16.05
CA LEU A 82 0.98 18.49 -17.23
C LEU A 82 2.19 19.37 -16.92
N GLU A 83 2.33 19.80 -15.67
CA GLU A 83 3.44 20.64 -15.21
C GLU A 83 4.67 19.76 -14.93
N GLU A 84 5.72 19.97 -15.72
CA GLU A 84 6.99 19.23 -15.59
C GLU A 84 7.57 19.34 -14.19
N GLU A 85 7.52 20.52 -13.59
CA GLU A 85 8.03 20.78 -12.23
C GLU A 85 7.35 19.89 -11.20
N LYS A 86 6.03 19.66 -11.30
CA LYS A 86 5.30 18.78 -10.40
C LYS A 86 5.73 17.31 -10.54
N ARG A 87 6.04 16.88 -11.77
CA ARG A 87 6.57 15.53 -12.01
C ARG A 87 7.97 15.37 -11.42
N LEU A 88 8.85 16.37 -11.60
CA LEU A 88 10.18 16.38 -10.99
C LEU A 88 10.12 16.38 -9.46
N ASN A 89 9.24 17.22 -8.88
CA ASN A 89 9.02 17.24 -7.43
C ASN A 89 8.48 15.89 -6.91
N SER A 90 7.68 15.17 -7.71
CA SER A 90 7.23 13.83 -7.37
C SER A 90 8.39 12.84 -7.24
N ILE A 91 9.37 12.92 -8.14
CA ILE A 91 10.60 12.11 -8.05
C ILE A 91 11.39 12.46 -6.77
N GLN A 92 11.49 13.76 -6.43
CA GLN A 92 12.16 14.17 -5.18
C GLN A 92 11.47 13.62 -3.93
N TYR A 93 10.12 13.57 -3.90
CA TYR A 93 9.39 12.94 -2.80
C TYR A 93 9.66 11.44 -2.71
N LEU A 94 9.79 10.74 -3.83
CA LEU A 94 10.16 9.32 -3.84
C LEU A 94 11.58 9.10 -3.32
N LEU A 95 12.56 9.93 -3.71
CA LEU A 95 13.92 9.87 -3.18
C LEU A 95 13.98 10.10 -1.66
N GLN A 96 13.25 11.09 -1.16
CA GLN A 96 13.14 11.35 0.27
C GLN A 96 12.49 10.17 1.01
N SER A 97 11.43 9.60 0.44
CA SER A 97 10.75 8.42 0.98
C SER A 97 11.67 7.20 0.98
N ALA A 98 12.50 7.02 -0.06
CA ALA A 98 13.50 5.96 -0.16
C ALA A 98 14.54 6.05 0.95
N ALA A 99 15.06 7.25 1.24
CA ALA A 99 16.02 7.46 2.32
C ALA A 99 15.44 7.07 3.69
N VAL A 100 14.20 7.47 3.98
CA VAL A 100 13.52 7.10 5.24
C VAL A 100 13.18 5.61 5.27
N CYS A 101 12.69 5.05 4.16
CA CYS A 101 12.40 3.63 4.05
C CYS A 101 13.63 2.77 4.31
N LYS A 102 14.78 3.15 3.72
CA LYS A 102 16.06 2.48 3.95
C LYS A 102 16.51 2.57 5.41
N ALA A 103 16.39 3.74 6.03
CA ALA A 103 16.71 3.94 7.44
C ALA A 103 15.80 3.13 8.39
N LEU A 104 14.53 2.91 8.02
CA LEU A 104 13.59 2.02 8.71
C LEU A 104 13.91 0.52 8.48
N GLY A 105 14.87 0.18 7.62
CA GLY A 105 15.16 -1.21 7.22
C GLY A 105 14.10 -1.79 6.26
N GLY A 106 13.21 -0.94 5.75
CA GLY A 106 12.19 -1.30 4.75
C GLY A 106 12.70 -1.21 3.32
N ARG A 107 11.85 -1.62 2.37
CA ARG A 107 12.16 -1.57 0.94
C ARG A 107 10.99 -1.11 0.07
N ARG A 108 9.76 -1.06 0.59
CA ARG A 108 8.57 -0.74 -0.18
C ARG A 108 8.15 0.72 0.04
N ILE A 109 7.93 1.42 -1.06
CA ILE A 109 7.48 2.81 -1.08
C ILE A 109 6.18 2.86 -1.85
N ILE A 110 5.09 3.03 -1.12
CA ILE A 110 3.74 3.12 -1.66
C ILE A 110 3.45 4.57 -2.04
N PHE A 111 2.75 4.80 -3.14
CA PHE A 111 2.40 6.15 -3.56
C PHE A 111 1.22 6.17 -4.54
N HIS A 112 0.53 7.31 -4.56
CA HIS A 112 -0.51 7.62 -5.53
C HIS A 112 0.10 8.13 -6.85
N SER A 113 -0.34 7.61 -7.99
CA SER A 113 0.24 7.96 -9.30
C SER A 113 -0.22 9.32 -9.85
N GLY A 114 -1.18 9.96 -9.20
CA GLY A 114 -1.69 11.28 -9.56
C GLY A 114 -3.09 11.26 -10.17
N SER A 115 -3.49 12.36 -10.78
CA SER A 115 -4.83 12.58 -11.32
C SER A 115 -4.78 12.75 -12.84
N CYS A 116 -5.86 12.37 -13.52
CA CYS A 116 -6.01 12.66 -14.95
C CYS A 116 -6.19 14.17 -15.20
N GLY A 117 -6.75 14.92 -14.24
CA GLY A 117 -7.01 16.34 -14.39
C GLY A 117 -7.91 16.63 -15.59
N LYS A 118 -7.42 17.45 -16.52
CA LYS A 118 -8.10 17.78 -17.79
C LYS A 118 -7.64 16.92 -18.97
N GLN A 119 -6.80 15.92 -18.74
CA GLN A 119 -6.26 15.03 -19.78
C GLN A 119 -7.19 13.81 -19.97
N SER A 120 -7.06 13.15 -21.13
CA SER A 120 -7.57 11.78 -21.25
C SER A 120 -6.79 10.84 -20.32
N ARG A 121 -7.36 9.70 -19.97
CA ARG A 121 -6.68 8.71 -19.10
C ARG A 121 -5.41 8.18 -19.75
N GLU A 122 -5.45 7.95 -21.05
CA GLU A 122 -4.33 7.46 -21.85
C GLU A 122 -3.16 8.45 -21.81
N ALA A 123 -3.42 9.75 -22.06
CA ALA A 123 -2.39 10.80 -22.03
C ALA A 123 -1.82 10.98 -20.60
N ALA A 124 -2.65 10.86 -19.57
CA ALA A 124 -2.20 10.91 -18.18
C ALA A 124 -1.33 9.69 -17.83
N LEU A 125 -1.71 8.50 -18.31
CA LEU A 125 -0.94 7.27 -18.09
C LEU A 125 0.42 7.32 -18.80
N GLU A 126 0.49 7.81 -20.04
CA GLU A 126 1.76 7.99 -20.78
C GLU A 126 2.74 8.87 -20.00
N LYS A 127 2.27 10.00 -19.46
CA LYS A 127 3.10 10.87 -18.62
C LYS A 127 3.55 10.19 -17.32
N ALA A 128 2.66 9.44 -16.69
CA ALA A 128 3.00 8.71 -15.49
C ALA A 128 4.04 7.61 -15.76
N LEU A 129 3.95 6.90 -16.89
CA LEU A 129 4.93 5.92 -17.34
C LEU A 129 6.31 6.57 -17.61
N ASP A 130 6.34 7.74 -18.26
CA ASP A 130 7.58 8.52 -18.46
C ASP A 130 8.19 8.92 -17.11
N THR A 131 7.39 9.51 -16.24
CA THR A 131 7.85 9.93 -14.89
C THR A 131 8.32 8.75 -14.06
N MET A 132 7.68 7.57 -14.19
CA MET A 132 8.09 6.34 -13.50
C MET A 132 9.48 5.86 -13.96
N ARG A 133 9.78 5.87 -15.28
CA ARG A 133 11.12 5.52 -15.78
C ARG A 133 12.18 6.42 -15.17
N ARG A 134 11.94 7.72 -15.20
CA ARG A 134 12.83 8.75 -14.63
C ARG A 134 12.98 8.59 -13.11
N ALA A 135 11.92 8.18 -12.39
CA ALA A 135 11.97 7.91 -10.97
C ALA A 135 12.85 6.68 -10.65
N VAL A 136 12.76 5.63 -11.46
CA VAL A 136 13.62 4.44 -11.33
C VAL A 136 15.09 4.81 -11.56
N GLU A 137 15.40 5.55 -12.62
CA GLU A 137 16.75 6.04 -12.92
C GLU A 137 17.30 6.91 -11.78
N ALA A 138 16.50 7.85 -11.26
CA ALA A 138 16.90 8.72 -10.15
C ALA A 138 17.16 7.94 -8.85
N LEU A 139 16.37 6.89 -8.56
CA LEU A 139 16.62 6.00 -7.42
C LEU A 139 17.94 5.23 -7.58
N ASP A 140 18.25 4.74 -8.78
CA ASP A 140 19.48 4.03 -9.06
C ASP A 140 20.70 4.94 -8.88
N GLU A 141 20.66 6.15 -9.43
CA GLU A 141 21.72 7.18 -9.30
C GLU A 141 21.92 7.60 -7.84
N ALA A 142 20.86 7.65 -7.04
CA ALA A 142 20.92 8.01 -5.62
C ALA A 142 21.33 6.84 -4.69
N GLY A 143 21.60 5.64 -5.21
CA GLY A 143 21.99 4.47 -4.43
C GLY A 143 20.82 3.77 -3.71
N PHE A 144 19.62 3.87 -4.28
CA PHE A 144 18.40 3.24 -3.82
C PHE A 144 17.89 2.13 -4.78
N ALA A 145 18.78 1.51 -5.54
CA ALA A 145 18.44 0.45 -6.50
C ALA A 145 17.76 -0.78 -5.86
N ASP A 146 17.86 -0.94 -4.55
CA ASP A 146 17.22 -2.00 -3.78
C ASP A 146 15.81 -1.64 -3.27
N MET A 147 15.32 -0.42 -3.54
CA MET A 147 13.96 0.00 -3.20
C MET A 147 12.93 -0.49 -4.22
N THR A 148 11.75 -0.80 -3.73
CA THR A 148 10.59 -1.24 -4.51
C THR A 148 9.55 -0.13 -4.53
N LEU A 149 9.28 0.44 -5.70
CA LEU A 149 8.17 1.37 -5.89
C LEU A 149 6.85 0.61 -5.99
N CYS A 150 5.84 1.06 -5.26
CA CYS A 150 4.54 0.40 -5.20
C CYS A 150 3.43 1.41 -5.58
N PRO A 151 3.14 1.59 -6.89
CA PRO A 151 1.99 2.39 -7.31
C PRO A 151 0.70 1.76 -6.81
N GLU A 152 -0.21 2.59 -6.29
CA GLU A 152 -1.43 2.16 -5.63
C GLU A 152 -2.65 2.28 -6.54
N THR A 153 -3.57 1.31 -6.44
CA THR A 153 -4.92 1.44 -7.04
C THR A 153 -5.74 2.45 -6.26
N MET A 154 -6.44 3.35 -6.98
CA MET A 154 -7.09 4.53 -6.40
C MET A 154 -8.62 4.44 -6.44
N GLY A 155 -9.26 4.95 -5.38
CA GLY A 155 -10.71 4.92 -5.22
C GLY A 155 -11.45 6.03 -5.96
N LYS A 156 -10.85 7.22 -6.16
CA LYS A 156 -11.48 8.32 -6.89
C LYS A 156 -11.40 8.10 -8.40
N ILE A 157 -12.52 8.26 -9.09
CA ILE A 157 -12.62 8.01 -10.54
C ILE A 157 -11.68 8.91 -11.35
N GLY A 158 -11.45 10.15 -10.93
CA GLY A 158 -10.57 11.11 -11.61
C GLY A 158 -9.07 10.86 -11.40
N GLN A 159 -8.68 9.93 -10.52
CA GLN A 159 -7.27 9.57 -10.31
C GLN A 159 -6.84 8.42 -11.23
N LEU A 160 -5.56 8.41 -11.64
CA LEU A 160 -4.91 7.21 -12.18
C LEU A 160 -4.81 6.18 -11.07
N GLY A 161 -5.16 4.94 -11.37
CA GLY A 161 -5.15 3.87 -10.39
C GLY A 161 -6.26 2.85 -10.58
N THR A 162 -6.73 2.64 -11.83
CA THR A 162 -7.40 1.37 -12.16
C THR A 162 -6.37 0.23 -12.03
N LEU A 163 -6.85 -1.00 -11.88
CA LEU A 163 -5.97 -2.16 -11.83
C LEU A 163 -5.01 -2.19 -13.03
N ASP A 164 -5.53 -2.05 -14.26
CA ASP A 164 -4.71 -2.10 -15.47
C ASP A 164 -3.70 -0.95 -15.58
N GLU A 165 -4.02 0.24 -15.10
CA GLU A 165 -3.09 1.37 -15.06
C GLU A 165 -1.93 1.11 -14.08
N VAL A 166 -2.22 0.59 -12.90
CA VAL A 166 -1.19 0.21 -11.92
C VAL A 166 -0.31 -0.92 -12.47
N LEU A 167 -0.90 -1.94 -13.10
CA LEU A 167 -0.15 -3.01 -13.73
C LEU A 167 0.71 -2.52 -14.91
N ALA A 168 0.23 -1.53 -15.68
CA ALA A 168 1.03 -0.87 -16.71
C ALA A 168 2.25 -0.15 -16.12
N LEU A 169 2.08 0.58 -14.99
CA LEU A 169 3.20 1.19 -14.28
C LEU A 169 4.21 0.14 -13.78
N CYS A 170 3.72 -1.02 -13.31
CA CYS A 170 4.58 -2.12 -12.88
C CYS A 170 5.38 -2.77 -14.03
N SER A 171 4.97 -2.57 -15.28
CA SER A 171 5.69 -3.08 -16.45
C SER A 171 6.96 -2.29 -16.81
N VAL A 172 7.14 -1.10 -16.22
CA VAL A 172 8.30 -0.23 -16.47
C VAL A 172 9.60 -0.87 -15.97
N ASP A 173 9.56 -1.49 -14.80
CA ASP A 173 10.71 -2.18 -14.21
C ASP A 173 10.25 -3.35 -13.31
N LYS A 174 11.00 -4.45 -13.27
CA LYS A 174 10.68 -5.63 -12.44
C LYS A 174 10.73 -5.38 -10.92
N ARG A 175 11.33 -4.29 -10.50
CA ARG A 175 11.37 -3.85 -9.09
C ARG A 175 10.08 -3.11 -8.67
N ILE A 176 9.23 -2.73 -9.62
CA ILE A 176 7.97 -2.06 -9.32
C ILE A 176 6.92 -3.14 -9.02
N MET A 177 6.29 -3.04 -7.87
CA MET A 177 5.32 -4.00 -7.37
C MET A 177 3.96 -3.32 -7.18
N PRO A 178 2.84 -3.91 -7.55
CA PRO A 178 1.55 -3.26 -7.33
C PRO A 178 1.20 -3.17 -5.84
N CYS A 179 0.62 -2.04 -5.44
CA CYS A 179 -0.16 -1.91 -4.23
C CYS A 179 -1.64 -1.99 -4.63
N ILE A 180 -2.30 -3.07 -4.26
CA ILE A 180 -3.72 -3.27 -4.52
C ILE A 180 -4.50 -2.87 -3.29
N ASP A 181 -5.16 -1.71 -3.34
CA ASP A 181 -6.15 -1.31 -2.37
C ASP A 181 -7.53 -1.81 -2.83
N PHE A 182 -8.03 -2.83 -2.13
CA PHE A 182 -9.32 -3.44 -2.45
C PHE A 182 -10.49 -2.55 -2.05
N GLY A 183 -10.34 -1.73 -1.01
CA GLY A 183 -11.33 -0.71 -0.66
C GLY A 183 -11.46 0.35 -1.73
N HIS A 184 -10.34 0.85 -2.26
CA HIS A 184 -10.30 1.78 -3.38
C HIS A 184 -10.94 1.18 -4.65
N LEU A 185 -10.58 -0.05 -5.03
CA LEU A 185 -11.17 -0.71 -6.19
C LEU A 185 -12.69 -0.90 -6.03
N ASN A 186 -13.15 -1.28 -4.83
CA ASN A 186 -14.58 -1.38 -4.53
C ASN A 186 -15.27 -0.02 -4.65
N ALA A 187 -14.67 1.04 -4.09
CA ALA A 187 -15.23 2.38 -4.14
C ALA A 187 -15.27 2.94 -5.58
N ARG A 188 -14.21 2.74 -6.36
CA ARG A 188 -14.12 3.15 -7.77
C ARG A 188 -15.18 2.48 -8.65
N THR A 189 -15.51 1.22 -8.36
CA THR A 189 -16.53 0.43 -9.09
C THR A 189 -17.92 0.55 -8.48
N LEU A 190 -18.10 1.46 -7.52
CA LEU A 190 -19.35 1.72 -6.83
C LEU A 190 -19.96 0.46 -6.19
N GLY A 191 -19.11 -0.31 -5.50
CA GLY A 191 -19.49 -1.57 -4.86
C GLY A 191 -19.34 -2.77 -5.78
N GLY A 192 -18.35 -2.80 -6.66
CA GLY A 192 -18.13 -3.88 -7.63
C GLY A 192 -17.47 -5.13 -7.05
N ILE A 193 -16.90 -5.08 -5.83
CA ILE A 193 -16.33 -6.26 -5.16
C ILE A 193 -17.37 -6.79 -4.18
N ARG A 194 -18.13 -7.83 -4.58
CA ARG A 194 -19.29 -8.38 -3.85
C ARG A 194 -19.11 -9.84 -3.45
N SER A 195 -18.25 -10.56 -4.15
CA SER A 195 -18.09 -11.99 -4.01
C SER A 195 -16.62 -12.40 -4.05
N LYS A 196 -16.36 -13.65 -3.74
CA LYS A 196 -15.01 -14.25 -3.83
C LYS A 196 -14.48 -14.25 -5.26
N GLU A 197 -15.37 -14.41 -6.25
CA GLU A 197 -15.06 -14.40 -7.67
C GLU A 197 -14.58 -13.03 -8.14
N ASP A 198 -15.11 -11.93 -7.59
CA ASP A 198 -14.66 -10.58 -7.93
C ASP A 198 -13.21 -10.35 -7.44
N TYR A 199 -12.87 -10.82 -6.24
CA TYR A 199 -11.49 -10.82 -5.75
C TYR A 199 -10.59 -11.74 -6.61
N ALA A 200 -11.08 -12.92 -6.96
CA ALA A 200 -10.35 -13.86 -7.79
C ALA A 200 -10.01 -13.24 -9.15
N ALA A 201 -10.94 -12.55 -9.79
CA ALA A 201 -10.73 -11.88 -11.07
C ALA A 201 -9.62 -10.81 -10.99
N ILE A 202 -9.53 -10.05 -9.89
CA ILE A 202 -8.46 -9.07 -9.66
C ILE A 202 -7.10 -9.78 -9.54
N LEU A 203 -7.02 -10.86 -8.74
CA LEU A 203 -5.80 -11.63 -8.55
C LEU A 203 -5.36 -12.32 -9.84
N ASP A 204 -6.30 -12.87 -10.61
CA ASP A 204 -6.03 -13.53 -11.90
C ASP A 204 -5.51 -12.53 -12.93
N ARG A 205 -6.11 -11.32 -12.99
CA ARG A 205 -5.64 -10.24 -13.87
C ARG A 205 -4.23 -9.80 -13.52
N MET A 206 -3.92 -9.69 -12.23
CA MET A 206 -2.57 -9.36 -11.76
C MET A 206 -1.56 -10.45 -12.14
N ALA A 207 -1.91 -11.72 -11.93
CA ALA A 207 -1.05 -12.86 -12.30
C ALA A 207 -0.81 -12.94 -13.82
N GLU A 208 -1.85 -12.73 -14.63
CA GLU A 208 -1.75 -12.68 -16.10
C GLU A 208 -0.77 -11.60 -16.58
N LYS A 209 -0.86 -10.40 -15.99
CA LYS A 209 -0.08 -9.24 -16.44
C LYS A 209 1.36 -9.25 -15.95
N LEU A 210 1.62 -9.70 -14.73
CA LEU A 210 2.95 -9.69 -14.14
C LEU A 210 3.74 -10.97 -14.45
N GLY A 211 3.11 -12.13 -14.36
CA GLY A 211 3.69 -13.43 -14.68
C GLY A 211 4.89 -13.85 -13.80
N ASP A 212 5.07 -13.22 -12.63
CA ASP A 212 6.20 -13.42 -11.74
C ASP A 212 5.80 -13.32 -10.24
N GLN A 213 6.79 -13.42 -9.34
CA GLN A 213 6.59 -13.38 -7.89
C GLN A 213 5.90 -12.11 -7.37
N ARG A 214 5.82 -11.04 -8.16
CA ARG A 214 5.10 -9.84 -7.75
C ARG A 214 3.61 -10.09 -7.59
N ALA A 215 3.04 -11.03 -8.36
CA ALA A 215 1.66 -11.47 -8.21
C ALA A 215 1.43 -12.35 -6.96
N GLU A 216 2.49 -12.89 -6.34
CA GLU A 216 2.40 -13.70 -5.12
C GLU A 216 2.67 -12.87 -3.85
N ARG A 217 3.53 -11.86 -3.97
CA ARG A 217 4.09 -11.08 -2.85
C ARG A 217 3.76 -9.60 -2.91
N PHE A 218 2.71 -9.23 -3.62
CA PHE A 218 2.27 -7.85 -3.81
C PHE A 218 2.02 -7.11 -2.48
N HIS A 219 1.78 -5.81 -2.57
CA HIS A 219 1.35 -5.00 -1.44
C HIS A 219 -0.16 -4.85 -1.47
N VAL A 220 -0.80 -4.89 -0.32
CA VAL A 220 -2.25 -4.77 -0.15
C VAL A 220 -2.56 -3.66 0.83
N HIS A 221 -3.43 -2.74 0.42
CA HIS A 221 -4.20 -1.92 1.34
C HIS A 221 -5.62 -2.45 1.45
N PHE A 222 -6.19 -2.34 2.65
CA PHE A 222 -7.54 -2.81 2.90
C PHE A 222 -8.24 -1.96 3.96
N SER A 223 -9.42 -1.49 3.62
CA SER A 223 -10.43 -0.98 4.54
C SER A 223 -11.80 -1.08 3.89
N ARG A 224 -12.87 -0.91 4.65
CA ARG A 224 -14.16 -0.56 4.08
C ARG A 224 -14.10 0.90 3.65
N ILE A 225 -14.76 1.26 2.55
CA ILE A 225 -14.72 2.64 2.03
C ILE A 225 -16.12 3.11 1.68
N GLU A 226 -16.53 4.26 2.25
CA GLU A 226 -17.67 5.00 1.79
C GLU A 226 -17.39 5.60 0.41
N TYR A 227 -18.33 5.50 -0.50
CA TYR A 227 -18.21 6.03 -1.85
C TYR A 227 -19.48 6.75 -2.33
N SER A 228 -19.33 7.54 -3.37
CA SER A 228 -20.38 8.24 -4.10
C SER A 228 -20.15 8.07 -5.61
N ALA A 229 -20.95 8.73 -6.45
CA ALA A 229 -20.74 8.72 -7.91
C ALA A 229 -19.33 9.14 -8.36
N GLY A 230 -18.57 9.86 -7.54
CA GLY A 230 -17.17 10.22 -7.79
C GLY A 230 -16.13 9.20 -7.31
N GLY A 231 -16.59 8.07 -6.77
CA GLY A 231 -15.76 7.06 -6.12
C GLY A 231 -15.57 7.32 -4.63
N GLU A 232 -14.42 7.02 -4.10
CA GLU A 232 -14.03 7.10 -2.70
C GLU A 232 -14.37 8.44 -2.02
N LYS A 233 -14.85 8.34 -0.78
CA LYS A 233 -15.08 9.47 0.13
C LYS A 233 -14.23 9.39 1.38
N ARG A 234 -14.28 8.26 2.11
CA ARG A 234 -13.51 8.05 3.35
C ARG A 234 -13.40 6.58 3.70
N HIS A 235 -12.34 6.22 4.41
CA HIS A 235 -12.13 4.91 5.00
C HIS A 235 -13.07 4.72 6.22
N TRP A 236 -13.61 3.52 6.32
CA TRP A 236 -14.45 3.06 7.41
C TRP A 236 -13.78 1.91 8.17
N THR A 237 -14.30 1.62 9.35
CA THR A 237 -13.89 0.49 10.18
C THR A 237 -14.67 -0.78 9.80
N PHE A 238 -14.23 -1.95 10.24
CA PHE A 238 -14.97 -3.20 10.02
C PHE A 238 -16.28 -3.28 10.82
N ALA A 239 -16.45 -2.47 11.86
CA ALA A 239 -17.71 -2.36 12.58
C ALA A 239 -18.82 -1.67 11.76
N GLU A 240 -18.45 -0.86 10.79
CA GLU A 240 -19.38 -0.15 9.91
C GLU A 240 -19.68 -1.00 8.67
N THR A 241 -20.89 -1.52 8.53
CA THR A 241 -21.24 -2.55 7.53
C THR A 241 -22.01 -2.03 6.31
N GLN A 242 -22.23 -0.72 6.20
CA GLN A 242 -23.01 -0.12 5.10
C GLN A 242 -22.26 -0.12 3.77
N PHE A 243 -20.93 -0.14 3.82
CA PHE A 243 -20.05 -0.21 2.65
C PHE A 243 -19.08 -1.38 2.83
N GLY A 244 -18.66 -1.93 1.68
CA GLY A 244 -17.63 -2.96 1.63
C GLY A 244 -16.24 -2.41 1.26
N PRO A 245 -15.37 -3.28 0.81
CA PRO A 245 -15.60 -4.71 0.58
C PRO A 245 -15.48 -5.55 1.87
N GLU A 246 -15.96 -6.81 1.83
CA GLU A 246 -15.80 -7.76 2.94
C GLU A 246 -14.40 -8.40 2.91
N PRO A 247 -13.66 -8.46 4.04
CA PRO A 247 -12.31 -9.00 4.05
C PRO A 247 -12.24 -10.54 3.95
N GLN A 248 -13.24 -11.26 4.46
CA GLN A 248 -13.23 -12.71 4.56
C GLN A 248 -12.94 -13.43 3.23
N PRO A 249 -13.60 -13.11 2.09
CA PRO A 249 -13.36 -13.82 0.83
C PRO A 249 -11.93 -13.64 0.30
N LEU A 250 -11.31 -12.45 0.54
CA LEU A 250 -9.92 -12.22 0.18
C LEU A 250 -8.99 -13.10 1.02
N MET A 251 -9.18 -13.16 2.34
CA MET A 251 -8.34 -13.95 3.23
C MET A 251 -8.39 -15.45 2.88
N GLU A 252 -9.57 -15.95 2.51
CA GLU A 252 -9.73 -17.33 2.01
C GLU A 252 -8.96 -17.57 0.71
N LEU A 253 -9.07 -16.69 -0.26
CA LEU A 253 -8.34 -16.81 -1.54
C LEU A 253 -6.83 -16.75 -1.34
N LEU A 254 -6.34 -15.88 -0.47
CA LEU A 254 -4.90 -15.80 -0.17
C LEU A 254 -4.39 -17.11 0.43
N ALA A 255 -5.15 -17.73 1.33
CA ALA A 255 -4.82 -19.02 1.92
C ALA A 255 -4.86 -20.15 0.88
N GLU A 256 -5.95 -20.27 0.12
CA GLU A 256 -6.15 -21.30 -0.92
C GLU A 256 -5.07 -21.26 -2.00
N ARG A 257 -4.72 -20.04 -2.45
CA ARG A 257 -3.71 -19.83 -3.52
C ARG A 257 -2.28 -19.74 -2.98
N LYS A 258 -2.10 -19.82 -1.65
CA LYS A 258 -0.80 -19.69 -0.95
C LYS A 258 -0.07 -18.39 -1.29
N LEU A 259 -0.82 -17.31 -1.50
CA LEU A 259 -0.25 -16.00 -1.75
C LEU A 259 0.27 -15.38 -0.44
N GLN A 260 1.33 -14.61 -0.54
CA GLN A 260 2.05 -14.08 0.62
C GLN A 260 2.27 -12.56 0.51
N PRO A 261 1.20 -11.76 0.36
CA PRO A 261 1.32 -10.31 0.32
C PRO A 261 1.74 -9.71 1.68
N VAL A 262 2.08 -8.43 1.65
CA VAL A 262 2.07 -7.58 2.84
C VAL A 262 0.72 -6.85 2.85
N ILE A 263 -0.06 -7.05 3.89
CA ILE A 263 -1.40 -6.50 4.06
C ILE A 263 -1.36 -5.39 5.09
N ILE A 264 -1.73 -4.20 4.69
CA ILE A 264 -1.80 -3.00 5.52
C ILE A 264 -3.26 -2.56 5.64
N CYS A 265 -3.74 -2.48 6.86
CA CYS A 265 -5.09 -2.02 7.15
C CYS A 265 -5.13 -0.50 7.26
N GLU A 266 -6.13 0.12 6.61
CA GLU A 266 -6.34 1.57 6.58
C GLU A 266 -7.67 2.01 7.21
N SER A 267 -8.28 1.15 8.02
CA SER A 267 -9.51 1.47 8.76
C SER A 267 -9.33 2.72 9.63
N ALA A 268 -10.30 3.62 9.61
CA ALA A 268 -10.19 4.90 10.33
C ALA A 268 -10.21 4.70 11.86
N GLY A 269 -9.04 4.75 12.51
CA GLY A 269 -8.89 4.65 13.97
C GLY A 269 -8.75 3.23 14.52
N THR A 270 -9.16 2.19 13.79
CA THR A 270 -9.11 0.76 14.23
C THR A 270 -8.19 -0.10 13.38
N GLN A 271 -7.16 0.51 12.77
CA GLN A 271 -6.26 -0.18 11.84
C GLN A 271 -5.68 -1.48 12.43
N ALA A 272 -5.25 -1.46 13.69
CA ALA A 272 -4.59 -2.60 14.31
C ALA A 272 -5.57 -3.72 14.68
N GLU A 273 -6.74 -3.37 15.15
CA GLU A 273 -7.82 -4.29 15.50
C GLU A 273 -8.35 -5.00 14.24
N ASP A 274 -8.58 -4.23 13.18
CA ASP A 274 -9.08 -4.75 11.91
C ASP A 274 -8.02 -5.57 11.17
N ALA A 275 -6.74 -5.16 11.23
CA ALA A 275 -5.61 -5.98 10.73
C ALA A 275 -5.51 -7.32 11.47
N GLY A 276 -5.69 -7.32 12.81
CA GLY A 276 -5.75 -8.52 13.62
C GLY A 276 -6.93 -9.44 13.24
N THR A 277 -8.07 -8.84 12.91
CA THR A 277 -9.24 -9.57 12.41
C THR A 277 -8.94 -10.26 11.06
N MET A 278 -8.34 -9.55 10.10
CA MET A 278 -7.91 -10.16 8.83
C MET A 278 -6.91 -11.30 9.03
N GLN A 279 -5.94 -11.11 9.94
CA GLN A 279 -4.96 -12.15 10.27
C GLN A 279 -5.64 -13.42 10.83
N GLN A 280 -6.62 -13.26 11.72
CA GLN A 280 -7.39 -14.39 12.27
C GLN A 280 -8.19 -15.10 11.17
N MET A 281 -8.86 -14.37 10.28
CA MET A 281 -9.59 -14.94 9.13
C MET A 281 -8.65 -15.75 8.23
N TYR A 282 -7.47 -15.22 7.89
CA TYR A 282 -6.48 -15.92 7.10
C TYR A 282 -6.01 -17.22 7.77
N HIS A 283 -5.66 -17.16 9.07
CA HIS A 283 -5.23 -18.35 9.80
C HIS A 283 -6.34 -19.40 9.96
N ALA A 284 -7.60 -18.98 10.05
CA ALA A 284 -8.73 -19.90 10.04
C ALA A 284 -8.86 -20.63 8.70
N ALA A 285 -8.74 -19.88 7.59
CA ALA A 285 -8.79 -20.45 6.23
C ALA A 285 -7.62 -21.42 5.93
N CYS A 286 -6.44 -21.22 6.53
CA CYS A 286 -5.32 -22.16 6.39
C CYS A 286 -5.53 -23.51 7.08
N LYS A 287 -6.55 -23.66 7.93
CA LYS A 287 -6.83 -24.91 8.68
C LYS A 287 -7.89 -25.77 8.02
N THR A 288 -8.57 -25.21 7.03
CA THR A 288 -9.60 -25.87 6.22
C THR A 288 -8.98 -26.43 4.96
#